data_dda13d8ecd94ae6842ff20486ac18a83
#
_entry.id   dda13d8ecd94ae6842ff20486ac18a83
#
_cell.length_a   1.000
_cell.length_b   1.000
_cell.length_c   1.000
_cell.angle_alpha   90.00
_cell.angle_beta   90.00
_cell.angle_gamma   90.00
#
_symmetry.space_group_name_H-M   'P 1'
#
loop_
_entity.id
_entity.type
_entity.pdbx_description
1 polymer ?
#
loop_
_entity_poly.entity_id
_entity_poly.type
_entity_poly.pdbx_seq_one_letter_code
_entity_poly.pdbx_strand_id
1 'polypeptide(L)'
;LPLMITSAKADGHPIQAITHAGFGGGTDVTTRMMLLRARRVLKQDMQLVNKKGGGGAVSMDYMMSLPADGQHTLTWTTGHAVSMALGKTKVKISDMQPLARGTDDPQLFVVNCKADIKDAKKFISTQKSKSLKYGTTHVGGIDDVSAIAFTKKGGLKDPTIVAYKGVAPIKTNLIKGDIDVGVLNLGEALT
;
A
#
# COMPACT_ATOMS: atom_id res chain seq x y z
N LEU A 1 32.34 19.76 -5.09
CA LEU A 1 31.64 20.20 -6.32
C LEU A 1 30.29 20.76 -5.93
N PRO A 2 29.96 22.04 -6.29
CA PRO A 2 28.63 22.56 -6.04
C PRO A 2 27.63 21.84 -6.95
N LEU A 3 26.59 21.25 -6.37
CA LEU A 3 25.44 20.74 -7.11
C LEU A 3 24.80 21.93 -7.82
N MET A 4 24.98 22.04 -9.12
CA MET A 4 24.16 22.95 -9.93
C MET A 4 22.74 22.37 -9.95
N ILE A 5 21.88 22.93 -9.12
CA ILE A 5 20.42 22.73 -9.26
C ILE A 5 20.01 23.53 -10.49
N THR A 6 20.08 22.94 -11.65
CA THR A 6 19.42 23.50 -12.82
C THR A 6 17.92 23.44 -12.55
N SER A 7 17.31 24.61 -12.37
CA SER A 7 15.87 24.74 -12.32
C SER A 7 15.31 24.15 -13.63
N ALA A 8 14.70 22.98 -13.56
CA ALA A 8 13.97 22.42 -14.70
C ALA A 8 12.87 23.43 -15.05
N LYS A 9 13.00 24.08 -16.18
CA LYS A 9 11.99 24.99 -16.70
C LYS A 9 10.81 24.12 -17.11
N ALA A 10 9.68 24.26 -16.43
CA ALA A 10 8.46 23.57 -16.80
C ALA A 10 8.13 23.93 -18.27
N ASP A 11 8.13 22.93 -19.14
CA ASP A 11 7.83 23.10 -20.57
C ASP A 11 6.33 23.27 -20.87
N GLY A 12 5.52 23.52 -19.85
CA GLY A 12 4.07 23.71 -19.93
C GLY A 12 3.28 22.42 -19.89
N HIS A 13 3.92 21.25 -19.85
CA HIS A 13 3.23 19.98 -19.67
C HIS A 13 2.92 19.72 -18.20
N PRO A 14 1.75 19.11 -17.87
CA PRO A 14 1.42 18.77 -16.49
C PRO A 14 2.36 17.71 -15.94
N ILE A 15 2.74 17.83 -14.67
CA ILE A 15 3.46 16.76 -13.95
C ILE A 15 2.53 15.55 -13.84
N GLN A 16 3.02 14.39 -14.22
CA GLN A 16 2.29 13.14 -14.07
C GLN A 16 2.64 12.47 -12.73
N ALA A 17 1.64 12.34 -11.85
CA ALA A 17 1.74 11.53 -10.66
C ALA A 17 1.17 10.13 -10.95
N ILE A 18 2.02 9.12 -10.91
CA ILE A 18 1.66 7.73 -11.24
C ILE A 18 1.26 7.00 -9.95
N THR A 19 0.19 6.23 -9.99
CA THR A 19 -0.20 5.35 -8.88
C THR A 19 -0.55 3.94 -9.37
N HIS A 20 -0.27 2.93 -8.55
CA HIS A 20 -0.66 1.54 -8.80
C HIS A 20 -2.12 1.25 -8.40
N ALA A 21 -2.76 2.17 -7.68
CA ALA A 21 -4.11 1.98 -7.18
C ALA A 21 -5.17 2.06 -8.30
N GLY A 22 -6.27 1.34 -8.12
CA GLY A 22 -7.49 1.57 -8.88
C GLY A 22 -8.17 2.88 -8.46
N PHE A 23 -9.03 3.40 -9.32
CA PHE A 23 -9.82 4.59 -9.03
C PHE A 23 -10.61 4.43 -7.73
N GLY A 24 -10.55 5.43 -6.85
CA GLY A 24 -11.23 5.44 -5.55
C GLY A 24 -10.58 4.56 -4.48
N GLY A 25 -9.50 3.86 -4.78
CA GLY A 25 -8.72 3.14 -3.77
C GLY A 25 -7.95 4.09 -2.85
N GLY A 26 -7.59 3.64 -1.64
CA GLY A 26 -6.95 4.49 -0.63
C GLY A 26 -5.75 5.28 -1.15
N THR A 27 -4.82 4.63 -1.85
CA THR A 27 -3.66 5.31 -2.45
C THR A 27 -4.05 6.30 -3.55
N ASP A 28 -5.08 6.00 -4.36
CA ASP A 28 -5.59 6.92 -5.39
C ASP A 28 -6.14 8.19 -4.75
N VAL A 29 -7.00 8.04 -3.74
CA VAL A 29 -7.62 9.17 -3.02
C VAL A 29 -6.54 10.01 -2.33
N THR A 30 -5.61 9.37 -1.60
CA THR A 30 -4.50 10.06 -0.93
C THR A 30 -3.65 10.84 -1.92
N THR A 31 -3.30 10.24 -3.06
CA THR A 31 -2.52 10.94 -4.08
C THR A 31 -3.28 12.14 -4.64
N ARG A 32 -4.58 12.00 -4.94
CA ARG A 32 -5.41 13.14 -5.41
C ARG A 32 -5.45 14.28 -4.41
N MET A 33 -5.59 13.97 -3.12
CA MET A 33 -5.58 14.99 -2.06
C MET A 33 -4.24 15.73 -1.98
N MET A 34 -3.12 15.01 -2.13
CA MET A 34 -1.79 15.62 -2.21
C MET A 34 -1.65 16.54 -3.43
N LEU A 35 -2.13 16.11 -4.60
CA LEU A 35 -2.05 16.89 -5.83
C LEU A 35 -2.83 18.21 -5.73
N LEU A 36 -3.96 18.27 -5.03
CA LEU A 36 -4.71 19.51 -4.81
C LEU A 36 -3.85 20.58 -4.13
N ARG A 37 -3.01 20.19 -3.17
CA ARG A 37 -2.10 21.12 -2.49
C ARG A 37 -0.86 21.40 -3.33
N ALA A 38 -0.25 20.38 -3.92
CA ALA A 38 0.96 20.49 -4.70
C ALA A 38 0.79 21.44 -5.90
N ARG A 39 -0.30 21.36 -6.66
CA ARG A 39 -0.63 22.29 -7.76
C ARG A 39 -0.59 23.75 -7.33
N ARG A 40 -1.14 24.05 -6.15
CA ARG A 40 -1.18 25.44 -5.62
C ARG A 40 0.20 25.95 -5.25
N VAL A 41 1.03 25.09 -4.65
CA VAL A 41 2.38 25.46 -4.20
C VAL A 41 3.34 25.56 -5.37
N LEU A 42 3.30 24.59 -6.29
CA LEU A 42 4.19 24.54 -7.45
C LEU A 42 3.73 25.47 -8.57
N LYS A 43 2.49 25.96 -8.52
CA LYS A 43 1.85 26.74 -9.61
C LYS A 43 1.94 26.03 -10.96
N GLN A 44 1.84 24.71 -10.93
CA GLN A 44 1.97 23.85 -12.10
C GLN A 44 0.82 22.83 -12.10
N ASP A 45 0.30 22.51 -13.29
CA ASP A 45 -0.72 21.48 -13.41
C ASP A 45 -0.12 20.09 -13.15
N MET A 46 -0.95 19.20 -12.58
CA MET A 46 -0.54 17.85 -12.23
C MET A 46 -1.69 16.87 -12.55
N GLN A 47 -1.37 15.77 -13.15
CA GLN A 47 -2.34 14.74 -13.53
C GLN A 47 -2.04 13.43 -12.80
N LEU A 48 -3.09 12.75 -12.33
CA LEU A 48 -2.96 11.42 -11.77
C LEU A 48 -3.15 10.36 -12.87
N VAL A 49 -2.17 9.46 -12.99
CA VAL A 49 -2.16 8.35 -13.94
C VAL A 49 -2.21 7.03 -13.18
N ASN A 50 -3.33 6.30 -13.32
CA ASN A 50 -3.50 5.00 -12.67
C ASN A 50 -2.93 3.87 -13.55
N LYS A 51 -1.92 3.16 -13.05
CA LYS A 51 -1.26 2.01 -13.69
C LYS A 51 -1.36 0.77 -12.79
N LYS A 52 -2.54 0.17 -12.79
CA LYS A 52 -2.88 -0.98 -11.93
C LYS A 52 -2.28 -2.28 -12.46
N GLY A 53 -1.78 -3.13 -11.57
CA GLY A 53 -1.36 -4.50 -11.88
C GLY A 53 -0.08 -4.92 -11.16
N GLY A 54 0.08 -6.25 -11.02
CA GLY A 54 1.30 -6.87 -10.48
C GLY A 54 1.70 -6.45 -9.05
N GLY A 55 0.76 -5.96 -8.21
CA GLY A 55 1.11 -5.41 -6.89
C GLY A 55 1.96 -4.14 -6.96
N GLY A 56 1.82 -3.36 -8.03
CA GLY A 56 2.58 -2.14 -8.29
C GLY A 56 3.69 -2.29 -9.35
N ALA A 57 3.98 -3.52 -9.80
CA ALA A 57 5.01 -3.73 -10.83
C ALA A 57 4.73 -2.92 -12.11
N VAL A 58 3.47 -2.95 -12.60
CA VAL A 58 3.07 -2.22 -13.81
C VAL A 58 3.31 -0.71 -13.68
N SER A 59 3.05 -0.11 -12.52
CA SER A 59 3.28 1.32 -12.28
C SER A 59 4.78 1.66 -12.22
N MET A 60 5.60 0.78 -11.64
CA MET A 60 7.06 0.94 -11.62
C MET A 60 7.65 0.83 -13.03
N ASP A 61 7.29 -0.21 -13.78
CA ASP A 61 7.77 -0.42 -15.14
C ASP A 61 7.34 0.74 -16.06
N TYR A 62 6.11 1.24 -15.89
CA TYR A 62 5.64 2.42 -16.61
C TYR A 62 6.45 3.66 -16.25
N MET A 63 6.71 3.93 -14.97
CA MET A 63 7.53 5.05 -14.54
C MET A 63 8.93 4.99 -15.18
N MET A 64 9.56 3.81 -15.23
CA MET A 64 10.89 3.62 -15.83
C MET A 64 10.89 3.76 -17.36
N SER A 65 9.75 3.68 -18.03
CA SER A 65 9.64 3.92 -19.48
C SER A 65 9.54 5.41 -19.85
N LEU A 66 9.39 6.29 -18.86
CA LEU A 66 9.23 7.73 -19.05
C LEU A 66 10.57 8.47 -18.92
N PRO A 67 10.72 9.66 -19.50
CA PRO A 67 11.91 10.47 -19.34
C PRO A 67 12.20 10.82 -17.87
N ALA A 68 13.46 10.83 -17.48
CA ALA A 68 13.91 11.25 -16.15
C ALA A 68 14.11 12.78 -16.10
N ASP A 69 13.08 13.54 -16.43
CA ASP A 69 13.07 15.00 -16.58
C ASP A 69 12.47 15.76 -15.40
N GLY A 70 12.05 15.02 -14.35
CA GLY A 70 11.38 15.61 -13.18
C GLY A 70 9.89 15.88 -13.38
N GLN A 71 9.30 15.56 -14.52
CA GLN A 71 7.87 15.72 -14.79
C GLN A 71 7.04 14.49 -14.40
N HIS A 72 7.68 13.43 -13.88
CA HIS A 72 7.03 12.18 -13.53
C HIS A 72 7.35 11.80 -12.10
N THR A 73 6.30 11.49 -11.32
CA THR A 73 6.44 11.01 -9.94
C THR A 73 5.65 9.73 -9.73
N LEU A 74 6.12 8.87 -8.84
CA LEU A 74 5.42 7.64 -8.45
C LEU A 74 4.99 7.72 -7.00
N THR A 75 3.71 7.51 -6.72
CA THR A 75 3.23 7.26 -5.36
C THR A 75 3.63 5.83 -4.97
N TRP A 76 4.75 5.76 -4.28
CA TRP A 76 5.35 4.50 -3.87
C TRP A 76 4.78 4.04 -2.52
N THR A 77 4.50 2.74 -2.38
CA THR A 77 4.01 2.11 -1.14
C THR A 77 4.87 0.90 -0.79
N THR A 78 4.75 0.39 0.43
CA THR A 78 5.43 -0.85 0.84
C THR A 78 5.07 -2.05 -0.06
N GLY A 79 3.88 -2.07 -0.68
CA GLY A 79 3.51 -3.07 -1.67
C GLY A 79 4.46 -3.15 -2.88
N HIS A 80 5.03 -2.01 -3.29
CA HIS A 80 6.04 -1.98 -4.35
C HIS A 80 7.33 -2.69 -3.90
N ALA A 81 7.79 -2.46 -2.65
CA ALA A 81 8.95 -3.18 -2.11
C ALA A 81 8.73 -4.70 -2.08
N VAL A 82 7.53 -5.13 -1.68
CA VAL A 82 7.16 -6.55 -1.71
C VAL A 82 7.22 -7.11 -3.13
N SER A 83 6.66 -6.38 -4.11
CA SER A 83 6.68 -6.79 -5.52
C SER A 83 8.09 -6.89 -6.09
N MET A 84 8.99 -5.97 -5.71
CA MET A 84 10.41 -6.03 -6.05
C MET A 84 11.09 -7.25 -5.41
N ALA A 85 10.86 -7.49 -4.13
CA ALA A 85 11.41 -8.66 -3.41
C ALA A 85 10.93 -10.01 -3.99
N LEU A 86 9.71 -10.04 -4.54
CA LEU A 86 9.14 -11.20 -5.21
C LEU A 86 9.56 -11.34 -6.69
N GLY A 87 10.40 -10.44 -7.20
CA GLY A 87 10.88 -10.47 -8.58
C GLY A 87 9.81 -10.16 -9.63
N LYS A 88 8.72 -9.47 -9.26
CA LYS A 88 7.62 -9.11 -10.19
C LYS A 88 7.97 -7.97 -11.15
N THR A 89 9.07 -7.28 -10.91
CA THR A 89 9.64 -6.22 -11.73
C THR A 89 11.17 -6.32 -11.71
N LYS A 90 11.82 -5.73 -12.70
CA LYS A 90 13.29 -5.57 -12.73
C LYS A 90 13.76 -4.25 -12.11
N VAL A 91 12.85 -3.36 -11.78
CA VAL A 91 13.13 -2.05 -11.17
C VAL A 91 13.75 -2.26 -9.79
N LYS A 92 14.76 -1.46 -9.47
CA LYS A 92 15.45 -1.46 -8.17
C LYS A 92 15.19 -0.16 -7.44
N ILE A 93 15.34 -0.17 -6.12
CA ILE A 93 15.24 1.05 -5.31
C ILE A 93 16.24 2.12 -5.77
N SER A 94 17.45 1.69 -6.20
CA SER A 94 18.47 2.59 -6.73
C SER A 94 18.09 3.33 -8.01
N ASP A 95 17.08 2.86 -8.72
CA ASP A 95 16.62 3.48 -9.97
C ASP A 95 15.64 4.64 -9.71
N MET A 96 15.28 4.87 -8.44
CA MET A 96 14.32 5.88 -8.02
C MET A 96 14.94 6.85 -7.02
N GLN A 97 14.54 8.12 -7.11
CA GLN A 97 14.90 9.15 -6.13
C GLN A 97 13.70 9.42 -5.20
N PRO A 98 13.79 9.11 -3.89
CA PRO A 98 12.73 9.47 -2.96
C PRO A 98 12.66 10.98 -2.77
N LEU A 99 11.45 11.55 -2.85
CA LEU A 99 11.20 12.97 -2.70
C LEU A 99 10.69 13.30 -1.29
N ALA A 100 9.64 12.62 -0.84
CA ALA A 100 9.02 12.84 0.46
C ALA A 100 8.18 11.65 0.90
N ARG A 101 7.99 11.47 2.20
CA ARG A 101 7.00 10.56 2.78
C ARG A 101 5.69 11.31 2.99
N GLY A 102 4.65 10.93 2.27
CA GLY A 102 3.34 11.57 2.33
C GLY A 102 2.47 11.12 3.51
N THR A 103 2.57 9.85 3.89
CA THR A 103 1.76 9.23 4.95
C THR A 103 2.57 8.23 5.77
N ASP A 104 2.08 7.99 6.98
CA ASP A 104 2.45 6.84 7.82
C ASP A 104 1.15 6.10 8.14
N ASP A 105 0.99 4.93 7.56
CA ASP A 105 -0.28 4.20 7.57
C ASP A 105 -0.06 2.78 8.13
N PRO A 106 -0.25 2.61 9.45
CA PRO A 106 0.02 1.34 10.10
C PRO A 106 -1.00 0.26 9.69
N GLN A 107 -0.53 -0.98 9.59
CA GLN A 107 -1.37 -2.15 9.43
C GLN A 107 -1.98 -2.55 10.78
N LEU A 108 -3.26 -2.81 10.80
CA LEU A 108 -4.02 -3.24 11.96
C LEU A 108 -4.55 -4.66 11.79
N PHE A 109 -4.54 -5.43 12.86
CA PHE A 109 -5.30 -6.67 12.97
C PHE A 109 -6.63 -6.37 13.65
N VAL A 110 -7.71 -6.48 12.90
CA VAL A 110 -9.07 -6.18 13.34
C VAL A 110 -9.84 -7.49 13.54
N VAL A 111 -10.52 -7.62 14.66
CA VAL A 111 -11.37 -8.77 14.96
C VAL A 111 -12.82 -8.35 15.15
N ASN A 112 -13.75 -9.27 14.98
CA ASN A 112 -15.16 -9.00 15.26
C ASN A 112 -15.35 -8.75 16.77
N CYS A 113 -16.07 -7.69 17.14
CA CYS A 113 -16.35 -7.35 18.54
C CYS A 113 -17.15 -8.45 19.28
N LYS A 114 -17.85 -9.33 18.56
CA LYS A 114 -18.55 -10.51 19.11
C LYS A 114 -17.64 -11.70 19.32
N ALA A 115 -16.41 -11.70 18.78
CA ALA A 115 -15.45 -12.77 18.99
C ALA A 115 -14.95 -12.79 20.46
N ASP A 116 -14.57 -13.99 20.95
CA ASP A 116 -13.93 -14.14 22.26
C ASP A 116 -12.44 -13.72 22.21
N ILE A 117 -12.15 -12.57 21.58
CA ILE A 117 -10.84 -11.94 21.50
C ILE A 117 -11.03 -10.46 21.85
N LYS A 118 -10.80 -10.14 23.14
CA LYS A 118 -11.11 -8.81 23.68
C LYS A 118 -9.88 -7.91 23.81
N ASP A 119 -8.69 -8.47 23.72
CA ASP A 119 -7.43 -7.75 23.84
C ASP A 119 -6.29 -8.47 23.10
N ALA A 120 -5.14 -7.81 23.02
CA ALA A 120 -3.95 -8.34 22.35
C ALA A 120 -3.40 -9.62 23.00
N LYS A 121 -3.52 -9.77 24.34
CA LYS A 121 -3.05 -10.98 25.03
C LYS A 121 -3.90 -12.18 24.64
N LYS A 122 -5.23 -12.02 24.62
CA LYS A 122 -6.15 -13.05 24.17
C LYS A 122 -5.96 -13.39 22.69
N PHE A 123 -5.73 -12.38 21.84
CA PHE A 123 -5.41 -12.58 20.43
C PHE A 123 -4.17 -13.46 20.25
N ILE A 124 -3.06 -13.10 20.90
CA ILE A 124 -1.80 -13.86 20.85
C ILE A 124 -1.99 -15.29 21.37
N SER A 125 -2.67 -15.48 22.52
CA SER A 125 -2.89 -16.81 23.08
C SER A 125 -3.77 -17.68 22.18
N THR A 126 -4.77 -17.09 21.54
CA THR A 126 -5.62 -17.78 20.56
C THR A 126 -4.83 -18.21 19.34
N GLN A 127 -4.00 -17.31 18.76
CA GLN A 127 -3.16 -17.63 17.61
C GLN A 127 -2.06 -18.65 17.93
N LYS A 128 -1.62 -18.74 19.19
CA LYS A 128 -0.72 -19.82 19.64
C LYS A 128 -1.41 -21.19 19.64
N SER A 129 -2.69 -21.24 20.00
CA SER A 129 -3.45 -22.49 20.13
C SER A 129 -4.02 -22.99 18.81
N LYS A 130 -4.49 -22.09 17.93
CA LYS A 130 -5.07 -22.43 16.63
C LYS A 130 -4.62 -21.46 15.53
N SER A 131 -4.58 -21.92 14.28
CA SER A 131 -4.44 -21.04 13.11
C SER A 131 -5.74 -20.24 12.95
N LEU A 132 -5.62 -18.90 12.91
CA LEU A 132 -6.75 -18.02 12.59
C LEU A 132 -6.80 -17.73 11.10
N LYS A 133 -8.00 -17.46 10.58
CA LYS A 133 -8.23 -17.04 9.18
C LYS A 133 -8.08 -15.52 9.05
N TYR A 134 -7.11 -15.08 8.25
CA TYR A 134 -6.81 -13.67 8.00
C TYR A 134 -7.33 -13.24 6.64
N GLY A 135 -8.21 -12.25 6.59
CA GLY A 135 -8.64 -11.61 5.36
C GLY A 135 -7.64 -10.53 4.93
N THR A 136 -7.16 -10.61 3.71
CA THR A 136 -6.17 -9.70 3.10
C THR A 136 -6.66 -9.19 1.76
N THR A 137 -6.12 -8.08 1.25
CA THR A 137 -6.62 -7.46 0.00
C THR A 137 -6.15 -8.15 -1.27
N HIS A 138 -5.02 -8.86 -1.23
CA HIS A 138 -4.50 -9.66 -2.36
C HIS A 138 -3.34 -10.54 -1.92
N VAL A 139 -3.13 -11.62 -2.64
CA VAL A 139 -2.03 -12.57 -2.35
C VAL A 139 -0.66 -11.91 -2.55
N GLY A 140 0.22 -12.07 -1.56
CA GLY A 140 1.58 -11.52 -1.57
C GLY A 140 1.62 -10.00 -1.44
N GLY A 141 0.57 -9.38 -0.94
CA GLY A 141 0.53 -7.97 -0.59
C GLY A 141 1.11 -7.68 0.79
N ILE A 142 1.10 -6.39 1.16
CA ILE A 142 1.61 -5.96 2.46
C ILE A 142 0.82 -6.58 3.63
N ASP A 143 -0.47 -6.83 3.44
CA ASP A 143 -1.34 -7.44 4.44
C ASP A 143 -0.88 -8.86 4.75
N ASP A 144 -0.61 -9.67 3.70
CA ASP A 144 -0.08 -11.04 3.85
C ASP A 144 1.26 -11.02 4.56
N VAL A 145 2.17 -10.15 4.10
CA VAL A 145 3.52 -10.00 4.69
C VAL A 145 3.42 -9.62 6.16
N SER A 146 2.51 -8.70 6.51
CA SER A 146 2.30 -8.25 7.90
C SER A 146 1.77 -9.40 8.78
N ALA A 147 0.78 -10.15 8.30
CA ALA A 147 0.23 -11.31 9.02
C ALA A 147 1.28 -12.39 9.24
N ILE A 148 2.01 -12.77 8.20
CA ILE A 148 3.05 -13.79 8.25
C ILE A 148 4.24 -13.34 9.14
N ALA A 149 4.69 -12.10 8.98
CA ALA A 149 5.79 -11.57 9.79
C ALA A 149 5.44 -11.51 11.28
N PHE A 150 4.21 -11.09 11.61
CA PHE A 150 3.72 -11.04 12.97
C PHE A 150 3.70 -12.43 13.61
N THR A 151 3.11 -13.41 12.93
CA THR A 151 2.99 -14.77 13.47
C THR A 151 4.34 -15.45 13.61
N LYS A 152 5.23 -15.33 12.61
CA LYS A 152 6.59 -15.89 12.67
C LYS A 152 7.45 -15.26 13.76
N LYS A 153 7.48 -13.92 13.86
CA LYS A 153 8.25 -13.23 14.90
C LYS A 153 7.71 -13.51 16.31
N GLY A 154 6.41 -13.71 16.43
CA GLY A 154 5.76 -14.03 17.70
C GLY A 154 5.83 -15.50 18.10
N GLY A 155 6.42 -16.38 17.30
CA GLY A 155 6.40 -17.83 17.53
C GLY A 155 4.97 -18.38 17.63
N LEU A 156 4.07 -17.85 16.80
CA LEU A 156 2.66 -18.18 16.73
C LEU A 156 2.42 -19.20 15.61
N LYS A 157 1.26 -19.86 15.60
CA LYS A 157 0.85 -20.70 14.47
C LYS A 157 0.72 -19.86 13.19
N ASP A 158 1.05 -20.43 12.06
CA ASP A 158 0.92 -19.76 10.76
C ASP A 158 -0.54 -19.37 10.51
N PRO A 159 -0.81 -18.20 9.90
CA PRO A 159 -2.15 -17.74 9.60
C PRO A 159 -2.70 -18.49 8.37
N THR A 160 -4.00 -18.72 8.33
CA THR A 160 -4.68 -19.12 7.09
C THR A 160 -5.07 -17.86 6.33
N ILE A 161 -4.37 -17.55 5.25
CA ILE A 161 -4.63 -16.34 4.45
C ILE A 161 -5.82 -16.57 3.52
N VAL A 162 -6.79 -15.65 3.55
CA VAL A 162 -7.94 -15.58 2.65
C VAL A 162 -7.89 -14.24 1.91
N ALA A 163 -7.48 -14.26 0.65
CA ALA A 163 -7.30 -13.05 -0.15
C ALA A 163 -8.62 -12.60 -0.81
N TYR A 164 -8.94 -11.34 -0.67
CA TYR A 164 -10.12 -10.69 -1.24
C TYR A 164 -9.74 -9.62 -2.27
N LYS A 165 -10.70 -9.19 -3.10
CA LYS A 165 -10.50 -8.07 -4.03
C LYS A 165 -10.86 -6.73 -3.37
N GLY A 166 -10.07 -6.32 -2.35
CA GLY A 166 -10.26 -5.06 -1.63
C GLY A 166 -10.86 -5.23 -0.24
N VAL A 167 -11.07 -4.12 0.45
CA VAL A 167 -11.39 -4.04 1.88
C VAL A 167 -12.86 -4.40 2.20
N ALA A 168 -13.81 -3.99 1.36
CA ALA A 168 -15.23 -4.18 1.65
C ALA A 168 -15.61 -5.65 1.88
N PRO A 169 -15.19 -6.63 1.06
CA PRO A 169 -15.45 -8.03 1.34
C PRO A 169 -14.75 -8.54 2.62
N ILE A 170 -13.57 -8.02 2.99
CA ILE A 170 -12.93 -8.38 4.26
C ILE A 170 -13.82 -7.99 5.43
N LYS A 171 -14.29 -6.74 5.47
CA LYS A 171 -15.21 -6.25 6.51
C LYS A 171 -16.49 -7.10 6.60
N THR A 172 -17.11 -7.38 5.45
CA THR A 172 -18.32 -8.19 5.38
C THR A 172 -18.12 -9.59 5.97
N ASN A 173 -17.04 -10.28 5.56
CA ASN A 173 -16.76 -11.64 6.02
C ASN A 173 -16.27 -11.67 7.48
N LEU A 174 -15.59 -10.61 7.95
CA LEU A 174 -15.24 -10.46 9.36
C LEU A 174 -16.49 -10.31 10.24
N ILE A 175 -17.47 -9.49 9.82
CA ILE A 175 -18.73 -9.30 10.55
C ILE A 175 -19.55 -10.60 10.57
N LYS A 176 -19.57 -11.37 9.48
CA LYS A 176 -20.25 -12.66 9.39
C LYS A 176 -19.56 -13.76 10.19
N GLY A 177 -18.26 -13.61 10.49
CA GLY A 177 -17.46 -14.64 11.16
C GLY A 177 -16.86 -15.69 10.22
N ASP A 178 -16.87 -15.45 8.89
CA ASP A 178 -16.26 -16.33 7.89
C ASP A 178 -14.72 -16.28 7.97
N ILE A 179 -14.17 -15.15 8.46
CA ILE A 179 -12.77 -14.96 8.82
C ILE A 179 -12.66 -14.47 10.27
N ASP A 180 -11.54 -14.77 10.92
CA ASP A 180 -11.29 -14.41 12.32
C ASP A 180 -10.67 -13.01 12.44
N VAL A 181 -9.82 -12.62 11.48
CA VAL A 181 -9.00 -11.39 11.52
C VAL A 181 -9.08 -10.69 10.16
N GLY A 182 -9.30 -9.39 10.16
CA GLY A 182 -9.08 -8.52 8.99
C GLY A 182 -7.74 -7.82 9.12
N VAL A 183 -6.92 -7.84 8.07
CA VAL A 183 -5.69 -7.02 7.99
C VAL A 183 -6.01 -5.78 7.19
N LEU A 184 -6.01 -4.63 7.85
CA LEU A 184 -6.51 -3.37 7.31
C LEU A 184 -5.56 -2.22 7.67
N ASN A 185 -5.53 -1.19 6.86
CA ASN A 185 -4.93 0.08 7.22
C ASN A 185 -5.83 0.85 8.21
N LEU A 186 -5.25 1.76 9.01
CA LEU A 186 -6.00 2.49 10.01
C LEU A 186 -7.23 3.21 9.44
N GLY A 187 -7.06 3.94 8.34
CA GLY A 187 -8.16 4.64 7.67
C GLY A 187 -9.28 3.70 7.18
N GLU A 188 -8.91 2.52 6.72
CA GLU A 188 -9.86 1.49 6.27
C GLU A 188 -10.63 0.84 7.42
N ALA A 189 -9.98 0.69 8.57
CA ALA A 189 -10.59 0.08 9.76
C ALA A 189 -11.63 1.01 10.41
N LEU A 190 -11.49 2.34 10.26
CA LEU A 190 -12.37 3.35 10.88
C LEU A 190 -13.62 3.69 10.05
N THR A 191 -13.75 3.21 8.83
CA THR A 191 -14.92 3.40 7.94
C THR A 191 -15.75 2.13 7.86
#